data_8b4253e51c78cfff3f5556ceebaba7a5
#
_entry.id   8b4253e51c78cfff3f5556ceebaba7a5
#
_cell.length_a   1.000
_cell.length_b   1.000
_cell.length_c   1.000
_cell.angle_alpha   90.00
_cell.angle_beta   90.00
_cell.angle_gamma   90.00
#
_symmetry.space_group_name_H-M   'P 1'
#
loop_
_entity.id
_entity.type
_entity.pdbx_description
1 polymer ?
#
loop_
_entity_poly.entity_id
_entity_poly.type
_entity_poly.pdbx_seq_one_letter_code
_entity_poly.pdbx_strand_id
1 'polypeptide(L)'
;MRRDTYAFIYDDFLNDRKYERDLAALDARLASLDLVGRATRLTLFRNAKDLIESMVAQGSDTIVLVGNDQTLDKVMWFLPDLDVTLGYLPIDEPSRVAQILGIPKGEAACDVLAARLIETVDVGRLDDRYFLTEVALEHTLAAVDVEGQYRISPSIGGSIFIRNLGSLAENGAANADAKDGYLEVVIRPEEEKTNRFFRRTTAAETRVMLKSGEIVASQPIEAKVDNHVMNSMRFKVGICPHKLKLITGRRRRLAPAGEGLPSAEKPANLPFTTVQTQKASTGGGIGIRTSLRG
;
A
#
# COMPACT_ATOMS: atom_id res chain seq x y z
N MET A 1 -33.22 -3.66 11.72
CA MET A 1 -32.02 -4.01 10.97
C MET A 1 -31.84 -2.92 9.91
N ARG A 2 -30.76 -2.14 9.97
CA ARG A 2 -30.48 -1.12 8.95
C ARG A 2 -30.08 -1.89 7.68
N ARG A 3 -30.77 -1.66 6.56
CA ARG A 3 -30.33 -2.23 5.28
C ARG A 3 -29.05 -1.50 4.87
N ASP A 4 -28.01 -2.25 4.53
CA ASP A 4 -26.78 -1.71 3.96
C ASP A 4 -27.12 -0.91 2.69
N THR A 5 -26.61 0.30 2.58
CA THR A 5 -26.90 1.17 1.43
C THR A 5 -25.67 1.25 0.54
N TYR A 6 -25.70 0.50 -0.56
CA TYR A 6 -24.60 0.45 -1.52
C TYR A 6 -24.58 1.65 -2.45
N ALA A 7 -23.39 2.16 -2.73
CA ALA A 7 -23.11 3.06 -3.84
C ALA A 7 -22.09 2.41 -4.78
N PHE A 8 -22.52 2.03 -5.97
CA PHE A 8 -21.67 1.44 -7.00
C PHE A 8 -21.06 2.53 -7.85
N ILE A 9 -19.73 2.55 -7.94
CA ILE A 9 -18.97 3.55 -8.67
C ILE A 9 -18.17 2.86 -9.75
N TYR A 10 -18.62 3.01 -10.98
CA TYR A 10 -18.00 2.44 -12.16
C TYR A 10 -16.93 3.38 -12.69
N ASP A 11 -15.76 2.86 -13.02
CA ASP A 11 -14.71 3.66 -13.65
C ASP A 11 -15.07 4.02 -15.10
N ASP A 12 -14.56 5.15 -15.58
CA ASP A 12 -14.85 5.71 -16.90
C ASP A 12 -14.34 4.82 -18.06
N PHE A 13 -13.22 4.11 -17.88
CA PHE A 13 -12.69 3.20 -18.90
C PHE A 13 -13.67 2.05 -19.24
N LEU A 14 -14.58 1.71 -18.33
CA LEU A 14 -15.61 0.69 -18.53
C LEU A 14 -16.71 1.11 -19.54
N ASN A 15 -16.65 2.32 -20.09
CA ASN A 15 -17.49 2.74 -21.20
C ASN A 15 -17.07 2.10 -22.55
N ASP A 16 -15.89 1.49 -22.62
CA ASP A 16 -15.45 0.75 -23.80
C ASP A 16 -16.32 -0.50 -24.01
N ARG A 17 -16.78 -0.72 -25.25
CA ARG A 17 -17.63 -1.84 -25.67
C ARG A 17 -17.06 -3.22 -25.29
N LYS A 18 -15.76 -3.34 -25.20
CA LYS A 18 -15.12 -4.60 -24.80
C LYS A 18 -15.56 -5.10 -23.42
N TYR A 19 -16.05 -4.20 -22.54
CA TYR A 19 -16.52 -4.53 -21.20
C TYR A 19 -18.04 -4.75 -21.10
N GLU A 20 -18.82 -4.50 -22.14
CA GLU A 20 -20.30 -4.60 -22.11
C GLU A 20 -20.79 -5.97 -21.62
N ARG A 21 -20.16 -7.05 -22.06
CA ARG A 21 -20.51 -8.41 -21.66
C ARG A 21 -20.21 -8.66 -20.18
N ASP A 22 -19.05 -8.24 -19.71
CA ASP A 22 -18.61 -8.43 -18.33
C ASP A 22 -19.47 -7.61 -17.37
N LEU A 23 -19.81 -6.37 -17.76
CA LEU A 23 -20.71 -5.51 -17.00
C LEU A 23 -22.13 -6.08 -16.94
N ALA A 24 -22.67 -6.59 -18.06
CA ALA A 24 -23.99 -7.21 -18.06
C ALA A 24 -24.05 -8.45 -17.16
N ALA A 25 -23.01 -9.29 -17.16
CA ALA A 25 -22.90 -10.44 -16.26
C ALA A 25 -22.82 -9.99 -14.78
N LEU A 26 -22.01 -8.96 -14.49
CA LEU A 26 -21.89 -8.38 -13.16
C LEU A 26 -23.23 -7.84 -12.66
N ASP A 27 -23.93 -7.03 -13.46
CA ASP A 27 -25.21 -6.41 -13.10
C ASP A 27 -26.29 -7.47 -12.87
N ALA A 28 -26.33 -8.52 -13.73
CA ALA A 28 -27.23 -9.65 -13.55
C ALA A 28 -26.93 -10.41 -12.24
N ARG A 29 -25.64 -10.58 -11.88
CA ARG A 29 -25.26 -11.25 -10.64
C ARG A 29 -25.61 -10.40 -9.42
N LEU A 30 -25.34 -9.09 -9.43
CA LEU A 30 -25.74 -8.17 -8.37
C LEU A 30 -27.25 -8.22 -8.12
N ALA A 31 -28.05 -8.19 -9.21
CA ALA A 31 -29.51 -8.30 -9.11
C ALA A 31 -29.96 -9.65 -8.53
N SER A 32 -29.33 -10.77 -8.93
CA SER A 32 -29.66 -12.10 -8.42
C SER A 32 -29.35 -12.27 -6.92
N LEU A 33 -28.44 -11.49 -6.39
CA LEU A 33 -28.04 -11.48 -4.98
C LEU A 33 -28.78 -10.41 -4.14
N ASP A 34 -29.74 -9.70 -4.72
CA ASP A 34 -30.48 -8.56 -4.10
C ASP A 34 -29.53 -7.46 -3.58
N LEU A 35 -28.38 -7.30 -4.25
CA LEU A 35 -27.41 -6.24 -3.97
C LEU A 35 -27.83 -4.96 -4.71
N VAL A 36 -28.81 -4.28 -4.16
CA VAL A 36 -29.38 -3.06 -4.75
C VAL A 36 -28.72 -1.82 -4.16
N GLY A 37 -28.35 -0.88 -5.02
CA GLY A 37 -27.74 0.39 -4.61
C GLY A 37 -27.84 1.47 -5.68
N ARG A 38 -27.28 2.63 -5.38
CA ARG A 38 -27.15 3.71 -6.36
C ARG A 38 -25.92 3.44 -7.22
N ALA A 39 -26.08 3.54 -8.53
CA ALA A 39 -24.99 3.39 -9.49
C ALA A 39 -24.61 4.76 -10.07
N THR A 40 -23.32 5.03 -10.17
CA THR A 40 -22.78 6.21 -10.83
C THR A 40 -21.47 5.88 -11.52
N ARG A 41 -20.98 6.81 -12.36
CA ARG A 41 -19.71 6.66 -13.07
C ARG A 41 -18.74 7.77 -12.69
N LEU A 42 -17.49 7.41 -12.51
CA LEU A 42 -16.40 8.38 -12.50
C LEU A 42 -16.30 8.97 -13.91
N THR A 43 -16.09 10.25 -14.00
CA THR A 43 -15.87 10.95 -15.26
C THR A 43 -14.68 11.89 -15.10
N LEU A 44 -13.98 12.19 -16.20
CA LEU A 44 -12.84 13.11 -16.21
C LEU A 44 -13.12 14.50 -15.62
N PHE A 45 -14.41 14.92 -15.65
CA PHE A 45 -14.84 16.25 -15.24
C PHE A 45 -15.44 16.30 -13.83
N ARG A 46 -15.58 15.16 -13.14
CA ARG A 46 -16.15 15.10 -11.79
C ARG A 46 -15.09 14.63 -10.81
N ASN A 47 -14.88 15.41 -9.76
CA ASN A 47 -14.00 15.02 -8.67
C ASN A 47 -14.58 13.77 -7.98
N ALA A 48 -13.80 12.70 -7.92
CA ALA A 48 -14.22 11.45 -7.27
C ALA A 48 -14.58 11.67 -5.80
N LYS A 49 -13.87 12.56 -5.11
CA LYS A 49 -14.12 12.89 -3.71
C LYS A 49 -15.51 13.50 -3.52
N ASP A 50 -15.84 14.55 -4.26
CA ASP A 50 -17.14 15.24 -4.14
C ASP A 50 -18.31 14.29 -4.45
N LEU A 51 -18.10 13.39 -5.43
CA LEU A 51 -19.08 12.38 -5.82
C LEU A 51 -19.35 11.41 -4.66
N ILE A 52 -18.31 10.85 -4.08
CA ILE A 52 -18.41 9.86 -2.99
C ILE A 52 -18.95 10.53 -1.72
N GLU A 53 -18.45 11.69 -1.34
CA GLU A 53 -18.95 12.45 -0.20
C GLU A 53 -20.44 12.75 -0.33
N SER A 54 -20.91 13.11 -1.53
CA SER A 54 -22.33 13.30 -1.80
C SER A 54 -23.16 12.03 -1.60
N MET A 55 -22.63 10.86 -2.02
CA MET A 55 -23.32 9.57 -1.81
C MET A 55 -23.36 9.17 -0.35
N VAL A 56 -22.29 9.41 0.39
CA VAL A 56 -22.22 9.17 1.84
C VAL A 56 -23.20 10.10 2.57
N ALA A 57 -23.25 11.38 2.22
CA ALA A 57 -24.21 12.34 2.78
C ALA A 57 -25.68 11.94 2.51
N GLN A 58 -25.93 11.22 1.42
CA GLN A 58 -27.25 10.67 1.08
C GLN A 58 -27.53 9.31 1.75
N GLY A 59 -26.64 8.86 2.64
CA GLY A 59 -26.82 7.68 3.49
C GLY A 59 -26.21 6.39 2.97
N SER A 60 -25.34 6.42 1.95
CA SER A 60 -24.56 5.23 1.56
C SER A 60 -23.50 4.93 2.60
N ASP A 61 -23.45 3.71 3.09
CA ASP A 61 -22.48 3.21 4.08
C ASP A 61 -21.44 2.27 3.46
N THR A 62 -21.68 1.83 2.24
CA THR A 62 -20.80 0.94 1.50
C THR A 62 -20.55 1.50 0.10
N ILE A 63 -19.30 1.83 -0.17
CA ILE A 63 -18.83 2.30 -1.47
C ILE A 63 -18.23 1.11 -2.21
N VAL A 64 -18.78 0.76 -3.36
CA VAL A 64 -18.34 -0.37 -4.18
C VAL A 64 -17.71 0.17 -5.45
N LEU A 65 -16.40 -0.04 -5.60
CA LEU A 65 -15.67 0.36 -6.78
C LEU A 65 -15.71 -0.77 -7.82
N VAL A 66 -16.10 -0.45 -9.04
CA VAL A 66 -16.11 -1.35 -10.18
C VAL A 66 -15.03 -0.88 -11.15
N GLY A 67 -13.96 -1.68 -11.31
CA GLY A 67 -12.84 -1.26 -12.16
C GLY A 67 -11.57 -2.08 -11.94
N ASN A 68 -10.43 -1.40 -11.82
CA ASN A 68 -9.10 -2.00 -11.65
C ASN A 68 -8.32 -1.31 -10.51
N ASP A 69 -7.04 -1.66 -10.32
CA ASP A 69 -6.22 -1.09 -9.23
C ASP A 69 -6.03 0.43 -9.38
N GLN A 70 -6.06 0.98 -10.62
CA GLN A 70 -6.07 2.43 -10.84
C GLN A 70 -7.37 3.09 -10.36
N THR A 71 -8.50 2.37 -10.43
CA THR A 71 -9.77 2.85 -9.87
C THR A 71 -9.68 3.02 -8.36
N LEU A 72 -9.06 2.06 -7.66
CA LEU A 72 -8.79 2.17 -6.23
C LEU A 72 -7.94 3.42 -5.93
N ASP A 73 -6.91 3.67 -6.71
CA ASP A 73 -5.98 4.78 -6.52
C ASP A 73 -6.65 6.17 -6.67
N LYS A 74 -7.68 6.26 -7.53
CA LYS A 74 -8.49 7.48 -7.67
C LYS A 74 -9.22 7.90 -6.39
N VAL A 75 -9.45 6.98 -5.45
CA VAL A 75 -10.25 7.24 -4.24
C VAL A 75 -9.48 7.00 -2.94
N MET A 76 -8.45 6.19 -2.92
CA MET A 76 -7.72 5.82 -1.71
C MET A 76 -7.09 6.99 -0.98
N TRP A 77 -6.74 8.07 -1.67
CA TRP A 77 -6.10 9.24 -1.06
C TRP A 77 -7.00 10.01 -0.08
N PHE A 78 -8.33 9.80 -0.11
CA PHE A 78 -9.28 10.46 0.80
C PHE A 78 -10.29 9.50 1.45
N LEU A 79 -10.55 8.33 0.84
CA LEU A 79 -11.59 7.40 1.29
C LEU A 79 -11.44 6.98 2.77
N PRO A 80 -10.23 6.77 3.30
CA PRO A 80 -10.04 6.43 4.70
C PRO A 80 -10.55 7.49 5.69
N ASP A 81 -10.78 8.74 5.27
CA ASP A 81 -11.35 9.79 6.11
C ASP A 81 -12.88 9.71 6.22
N LEU A 82 -13.50 8.89 5.38
CA LEU A 82 -14.93 8.62 5.41
C LEU A 82 -15.21 7.35 6.22
N ASP A 83 -16.23 7.38 7.09
CA ASP A 83 -16.65 6.18 7.84
C ASP A 83 -17.54 5.29 6.96
N VAL A 84 -16.94 4.68 5.96
CA VAL A 84 -17.59 3.80 5.00
C VAL A 84 -16.88 2.45 4.89
N THR A 85 -17.60 1.46 4.40
CA THR A 85 -17.01 0.16 4.02
C THR A 85 -16.70 0.18 2.53
N LEU A 86 -15.49 -0.22 2.15
CA LEU A 86 -15.10 -0.36 0.75
C LEU A 86 -15.34 -1.77 0.25
N GLY A 87 -16.13 -1.90 -0.81
CA GLY A 87 -16.23 -3.10 -1.66
C GLY A 87 -15.46 -2.90 -2.96
N TYR A 88 -14.98 -3.99 -3.54
CA TYR A 88 -14.23 -3.94 -4.80
C TYR A 88 -14.66 -5.05 -5.75
N LEU A 89 -15.00 -4.69 -6.99
CA LEU A 89 -15.41 -5.57 -8.07
C LEU A 89 -14.42 -5.40 -9.25
N PRO A 90 -13.35 -6.20 -9.30
CA PRO A 90 -12.33 -6.10 -10.35
C PRO A 90 -12.84 -6.64 -11.68
N ILE A 91 -12.77 -5.82 -12.75
CA ILE A 91 -13.26 -6.19 -14.09
C ILE A 91 -12.13 -6.46 -15.07
N ASP A 92 -11.08 -5.64 -15.05
CA ASP A 92 -10.02 -5.67 -16.06
C ASP A 92 -8.93 -6.73 -15.78
N GLU A 93 -7.68 -6.40 -15.95
CA GLU A 93 -6.53 -7.27 -15.72
C GLU A 93 -6.48 -7.83 -14.29
N PRO A 94 -5.65 -8.86 -14.03
CA PRO A 94 -5.53 -9.38 -12.69
C PRO A 94 -5.12 -8.29 -11.70
N SER A 95 -6.03 -7.92 -10.83
CA SER A 95 -5.78 -6.94 -9.77
C SER A 95 -4.92 -7.57 -8.67
N ARG A 96 -3.80 -6.91 -8.36
CA ARG A 96 -2.91 -7.29 -7.27
C ARG A 96 -3.62 -7.12 -5.91
N VAL A 97 -4.35 -6.02 -5.75
CA VAL A 97 -5.12 -5.75 -4.54
C VAL A 97 -6.20 -6.81 -4.35
N ALA A 98 -6.97 -7.13 -5.41
CA ALA A 98 -8.01 -8.16 -5.33
C ALA A 98 -7.44 -9.54 -4.95
N GLN A 99 -6.26 -9.91 -5.45
CA GLN A 99 -5.60 -11.17 -5.08
C GLN A 99 -5.28 -11.22 -3.59
N ILE A 100 -4.75 -10.12 -3.02
CA ILE A 100 -4.45 -10.03 -1.58
C ILE A 100 -5.74 -10.07 -0.77
N LEU A 101 -6.79 -9.39 -1.22
CA LEU A 101 -8.09 -9.37 -0.56
C LEU A 101 -8.90 -10.66 -0.76
N GLY A 102 -8.42 -11.60 -1.59
CA GLY A 102 -9.12 -12.84 -1.90
C GLY A 102 -10.39 -12.65 -2.72
N ILE A 103 -10.42 -11.61 -3.56
CA ILE A 103 -11.55 -11.23 -4.41
C ILE A 103 -11.28 -11.76 -5.83
N PRO A 104 -12.16 -12.60 -6.40
CA PRO A 104 -12.04 -13.07 -7.78
C PRO A 104 -12.38 -11.95 -8.76
N LYS A 105 -11.98 -12.10 -10.03
CA LYS A 105 -12.33 -11.19 -11.12
C LYS A 105 -13.79 -11.38 -11.57
N GLY A 106 -14.44 -10.29 -12.00
CA GLY A 106 -15.73 -10.29 -12.68
C GLY A 106 -16.90 -10.64 -11.77
N GLU A 107 -17.92 -11.30 -12.33
CA GLU A 107 -19.19 -11.61 -11.63
C GLU A 107 -19.01 -12.38 -10.32
N ALA A 108 -18.00 -13.23 -10.22
CA ALA A 108 -17.73 -14.00 -9.01
C ALA A 108 -17.33 -13.10 -7.81
N ALA A 109 -16.90 -11.86 -8.03
CA ALA A 109 -16.66 -10.89 -6.97
C ALA A 109 -17.95 -10.46 -6.25
N CYS A 110 -19.11 -10.57 -6.92
CA CYS A 110 -20.40 -10.25 -6.31
C CYS A 110 -20.72 -11.18 -5.14
N ASP A 111 -20.29 -12.45 -5.20
CA ASP A 111 -20.46 -13.40 -4.09
C ASP A 111 -19.64 -13.00 -2.86
N VAL A 112 -18.47 -12.41 -3.07
CA VAL A 112 -17.65 -11.86 -1.98
C VAL A 112 -18.33 -10.63 -1.37
N LEU A 113 -18.88 -9.76 -2.21
CA LEU A 113 -19.63 -8.59 -1.76
C LEU A 113 -20.87 -9.00 -0.95
N ALA A 114 -21.62 -10.03 -1.41
CA ALA A 114 -22.79 -10.57 -0.72
C ALA A 114 -22.43 -11.26 0.61
N ALA A 115 -21.29 -11.96 0.66
CA ALA A 115 -20.81 -12.60 1.89
C ALA A 115 -20.42 -11.57 2.98
N ARG A 116 -20.08 -10.34 2.60
CA ARG A 116 -19.83 -9.18 3.45
C ARG A 116 -18.87 -9.46 4.62
N LEU A 117 -17.78 -10.17 4.35
CA LEU A 117 -16.73 -10.36 5.35
C LEU A 117 -15.92 -9.05 5.44
N ILE A 118 -16.21 -8.26 6.48
CA ILE A 118 -15.57 -6.96 6.69
C ILE A 118 -14.31 -7.16 7.53
N GLU A 119 -13.21 -6.65 7.03
CA GLU A 119 -11.93 -6.53 7.73
C GLU A 119 -11.58 -5.06 7.91
N THR A 120 -11.13 -4.71 9.09
CA THR A 120 -10.55 -3.38 9.35
C THR A 120 -9.05 -3.49 9.21
N VAL A 121 -8.48 -2.67 8.33
CA VAL A 121 -7.05 -2.69 8.01
C VAL A 121 -6.41 -1.34 8.29
N ASP A 122 -5.12 -1.38 8.47
CA ASP A 122 -4.27 -0.21 8.55
C ASP A 122 -4.06 0.36 7.14
N VAL A 123 -3.78 1.64 7.04
CA VAL A 123 -3.37 2.30 5.79
C VAL A 123 -2.10 3.10 6.02
N GLY A 124 -1.22 3.10 5.05
CA GLY A 124 -0.08 3.99 5.06
C GLY A 124 -0.47 5.42 4.67
N ARG A 125 0.32 6.39 5.11
CA ARG A 125 0.18 7.79 4.72
C ARG A 125 1.53 8.36 4.33
N LEU A 126 1.59 8.98 3.14
CA LEU A 126 2.74 9.75 2.68
C LEU A 126 2.30 11.20 2.52
N ASP A 127 2.83 12.11 3.34
CA ASP A 127 2.36 13.48 3.51
C ASP A 127 0.85 13.56 3.77
N ASP A 128 0.07 14.04 2.81
CA ASP A 128 -1.39 14.16 2.88
C ASP A 128 -2.13 13.03 2.14
N ARG A 129 -1.41 12.07 1.52
CA ARG A 129 -1.98 11.00 0.72
C ARG A 129 -1.94 9.66 1.44
N TYR A 130 -3.09 9.01 1.53
CA TYR A 130 -3.16 7.60 1.97
C TYR A 130 -2.75 6.65 0.85
N PHE A 131 -2.16 5.53 1.24
CA PHE A 131 -1.85 4.41 0.34
C PHE A 131 -2.24 3.08 0.99
N LEU A 132 -2.63 2.13 0.17
CA LEU A 132 -3.08 0.81 0.62
C LEU A 132 -1.95 -0.22 0.54
N THR A 133 -1.16 -0.19 -0.52
CA THR A 133 -0.16 -1.23 -0.78
C THR A 133 1.26 -0.77 -0.40
N GLU A 134 1.89 0.06 -1.20
CA GLU A 134 3.29 0.44 -0.98
C GLU A 134 3.65 1.81 -1.55
N VAL A 135 4.71 2.38 -0.99
CA VAL A 135 5.48 3.47 -1.60
C VAL A 135 6.79 2.88 -2.13
N ALA A 136 7.10 3.13 -3.39
CA ALA A 136 8.34 2.70 -4.03
C ALA A 136 9.19 3.91 -4.44
N LEU A 137 10.47 3.87 -4.07
CA LEU A 137 11.51 4.81 -4.51
C LEU A 137 12.59 3.98 -5.18
N GLU A 138 12.70 4.09 -6.49
CA GLU A 138 13.67 3.32 -7.27
C GLU A 138 14.93 4.16 -7.55
N HIS A 139 16.08 3.49 -7.67
CA HIS A 139 17.38 4.12 -8.02
C HIS A 139 17.71 5.35 -7.16
N THR A 140 17.55 5.25 -5.85
CA THR A 140 17.67 6.38 -4.93
C THR A 140 18.84 6.25 -3.95
N LEU A 141 19.32 7.40 -3.49
CA LEU A 141 20.24 7.57 -2.34
C LEU A 141 19.50 8.19 -1.14
N ALA A 142 18.16 8.24 -1.20
CA ALA A 142 17.37 8.76 -0.10
C ALA A 142 17.62 7.98 1.19
N ALA A 143 17.44 8.64 2.31
CA ALA A 143 17.48 8.04 3.63
C ALA A 143 16.08 8.04 4.24
N VAL A 144 15.76 7.00 4.99
CA VAL A 144 14.57 6.93 5.82
C VAL A 144 14.98 7.15 7.27
N ASP A 145 14.47 8.21 7.86
CA ASP A 145 14.56 8.46 9.29
C ASP A 145 13.46 7.66 10.00
N VAL A 146 13.85 6.76 10.87
CA VAL A 146 12.93 5.86 11.58
C VAL A 146 12.68 6.44 12.97
N GLU A 147 11.48 6.98 13.17
CA GLU A 147 10.98 7.49 14.48
C GLU A 147 11.92 8.53 15.13
N GLY A 148 12.78 9.22 14.36
CA GLY A 148 13.79 10.13 14.89
C GLY A 148 14.92 9.44 15.67
N GLN A 149 14.98 8.13 15.69
CA GLN A 149 15.96 7.35 16.47
C GLN A 149 17.20 7.03 15.65
N TYR A 150 17.03 6.63 14.42
CA TYR A 150 18.12 6.28 13.50
C TYR A 150 17.71 6.48 12.06
N ARG A 151 18.70 6.47 11.18
CA ARG A 151 18.51 6.69 9.75
C ARG A 151 19.09 5.52 8.97
N ILE A 152 18.35 5.04 7.99
CA ILE A 152 18.76 3.96 7.09
C ILE A 152 18.75 4.46 5.63
N SER A 153 19.73 4.03 4.85
CA SER A 153 19.81 4.33 3.42
C SER A 153 20.59 3.23 2.70
N PRO A 154 20.36 3.04 1.39
CA PRO A 154 21.26 2.21 0.59
C PRO A 154 22.65 2.87 0.52
N SER A 155 23.72 2.08 0.65
CA SER A 155 25.11 2.59 0.71
C SER A 155 25.63 3.15 -0.62
N ILE A 156 25.23 2.55 -1.74
CA ILE A 156 25.71 2.89 -3.10
C ILE A 156 24.57 3.23 -4.07
N GLY A 157 23.35 3.37 -3.56
CA GLY A 157 22.12 3.46 -4.32
C GLY A 157 21.31 2.18 -4.19
N GLY A 158 20.04 2.28 -4.54
CA GLY A 158 19.13 1.14 -4.43
C GLY A 158 17.67 1.55 -4.51
N SER A 159 16.82 0.62 -4.15
CA SER A 159 15.39 0.88 -4.07
C SER A 159 14.91 0.77 -2.63
N ILE A 160 13.97 1.64 -2.26
CA ILE A 160 13.32 1.67 -0.96
C ILE A 160 11.84 1.40 -1.20
N PHE A 161 11.30 0.39 -0.53
CA PHE A 161 9.87 0.09 -0.53
C PHE A 161 9.34 0.26 0.88
N ILE A 162 8.23 0.97 1.02
CA ILE A 162 7.52 1.12 2.31
C ILE A 162 6.14 0.50 2.12
N ARG A 163 5.90 -0.62 2.78
CA ARG A 163 4.75 -1.50 2.53
C ARG A 163 3.78 -1.50 3.69
N ASN A 164 2.50 -1.47 3.35
CA ASN A 164 1.40 -1.72 4.26
C ASN A 164 0.74 -3.07 3.96
N LEU A 165 0.12 -3.22 2.78
CA LEU A 165 -0.50 -4.48 2.36
C LEU A 165 0.48 -5.40 1.64
N GLY A 166 1.60 -4.85 1.21
CA GLY A 166 2.70 -5.57 0.63
C GLY A 166 2.50 -6.05 -0.80
N SER A 167 3.63 -6.52 -1.33
CA SER A 167 3.70 -7.24 -2.59
C SER A 167 3.45 -8.73 -2.32
N LEU A 168 2.78 -9.41 -3.23
CA LEU A 168 2.76 -10.86 -3.19
C LEU A 168 4.19 -11.38 -3.45
N ALA A 169 4.71 -12.21 -2.57
CA ALA A 169 5.94 -12.94 -2.83
C ALA A 169 5.74 -13.92 -4.00
N GLU A 170 6.83 -14.45 -4.57
CA GLU A 170 6.77 -15.42 -5.66
C GLU A 170 5.91 -16.65 -5.33
N ASN A 171 5.86 -17.05 -4.05
CA ASN A 171 4.99 -18.12 -3.54
C ASN A 171 3.53 -17.66 -3.32
N GLY A 172 3.20 -16.41 -3.64
CA GLY A 172 1.88 -15.83 -3.49
C GLY A 172 1.47 -15.49 -2.06
N ALA A 173 2.39 -15.48 -1.09
CA ALA A 173 2.13 -14.98 0.27
C ALA A 173 2.26 -13.44 0.31
N ALA A 174 1.49 -12.78 1.17
CA ALA A 174 1.69 -11.37 1.47
C ALA A 174 2.96 -11.21 2.34
N ASN A 175 3.73 -10.14 2.07
CA ASN A 175 4.98 -9.89 2.77
C ASN A 175 4.86 -8.92 3.95
N ALA A 176 3.73 -8.22 4.07
CA ALA A 176 3.45 -7.27 5.15
C ALA A 176 2.10 -7.59 5.79
N ASP A 177 1.96 -7.26 7.07
CA ASP A 177 0.71 -7.40 7.83
C ASP A 177 -0.02 -6.06 7.87
N ALA A 178 -1.19 -6.00 7.27
CA ALA A 178 -2.01 -4.79 7.23
C ALA A 178 -2.81 -4.54 8.52
N LYS A 179 -2.45 -5.20 9.65
CA LYS A 179 -3.18 -5.10 10.92
C LYS A 179 -2.28 -5.01 12.15
N ASP A 180 -0.98 -4.99 11.96
CA ASP A 180 0.00 -4.99 13.08
C ASP A 180 0.36 -3.58 13.57
N GLY A 181 -0.15 -2.54 12.91
CA GLY A 181 0.13 -1.14 13.24
C GLY A 181 1.53 -0.67 12.81
N TYR A 182 2.14 -1.33 11.83
CA TYR A 182 3.45 -0.98 11.30
C TYR A 182 3.46 -0.96 9.77
N LEU A 183 4.40 -0.20 9.22
CA LEU A 183 4.84 -0.29 7.83
C LEU A 183 6.15 -1.07 7.78
N GLU A 184 6.32 -1.91 6.76
CA GLU A 184 7.58 -2.60 6.50
C GLU A 184 8.43 -1.75 5.54
N VAL A 185 9.59 -1.27 5.99
CA VAL A 185 10.59 -0.62 5.12
C VAL A 185 11.56 -1.67 4.63
N VAL A 186 11.66 -1.80 3.31
CA VAL A 186 12.54 -2.75 2.62
C VAL A 186 13.53 -1.98 1.79
N ILE A 187 14.82 -2.12 2.07
CA ILE A 187 15.91 -1.53 1.29
C ILE A 187 16.58 -2.62 0.48
N ARG A 188 16.61 -2.46 -0.84
CA ARG A 188 17.32 -3.30 -1.80
C ARG A 188 18.46 -2.50 -2.41
N PRO A 189 19.72 -2.77 -2.04
CA PRO A 189 20.86 -2.14 -2.67
C PRO A 189 20.92 -2.50 -4.17
N GLU A 190 21.46 -1.59 -4.98
CA GLU A 190 21.81 -1.90 -6.37
C GLU A 190 22.91 -2.96 -6.41
N GLU A 191 22.78 -3.92 -7.34
CA GLU A 191 23.84 -4.87 -7.58
C GLU A 191 25.04 -4.15 -8.21
N GLU A 192 26.20 -4.19 -7.58
CA GLU A 192 27.44 -3.79 -8.23
C GLU A 192 27.64 -4.66 -9.48
N LYS A 193 27.82 -4.02 -10.65
CA LYS A 193 28.24 -4.68 -11.88
C LYS A 193 29.72 -5.09 -11.75
N THR A 194 30.01 -6.03 -10.87
CA THR A 194 31.35 -6.62 -10.76
C THR A 194 31.59 -7.60 -11.91
N ASN A 195 32.83 -7.54 -12.44
CA ASN A 195 33.31 -8.34 -13.56
C ASN A 195 32.90 -9.81 -13.44
N ARG A 196 32.60 -10.44 -14.57
CA ARG A 196 32.08 -11.81 -14.79
C ARG A 196 32.79 -12.95 -14.06
N PHE A 197 33.88 -12.69 -13.33
CA PHE A 197 34.72 -13.70 -12.68
C PHE A 197 34.56 -13.80 -11.17
N PHE A 198 33.83 -12.91 -10.51
CA PHE A 198 33.60 -13.01 -9.07
C PHE A 198 32.16 -13.41 -8.78
N ARG A 199 32.01 -14.34 -7.82
CA ARG A 199 30.72 -14.86 -7.32
C ARG A 199 29.78 -13.67 -7.03
N ARG A 200 28.57 -13.69 -7.62
CA ARG A 200 27.48 -12.76 -7.27
C ARG A 200 27.23 -12.85 -5.77
N THR A 201 27.65 -11.86 -5.04
CA THR A 201 27.20 -11.68 -3.67
C THR A 201 25.88 -10.93 -3.82
N THR A 202 24.76 -11.61 -3.65
CA THR A 202 23.44 -10.98 -3.61
C THR A 202 23.47 -10.04 -2.41
N ALA A 203 23.39 -8.73 -2.65
CA ALA A 203 23.33 -7.77 -1.58
C ALA A 203 22.09 -8.07 -0.71
N ALA A 204 22.29 -8.21 0.59
CA ALA A 204 21.23 -8.58 1.51
C ALA A 204 20.17 -7.47 1.58
N GLU A 205 18.91 -7.85 1.43
CA GLU A 205 17.77 -6.97 1.65
C GLU A 205 17.68 -6.63 3.14
N THR A 206 17.54 -5.34 3.47
CA THR A 206 17.34 -4.87 4.84
C THR A 206 15.86 -4.58 5.06
N ARG A 207 15.30 -5.09 6.16
CA ARG A 207 13.91 -4.87 6.55
C ARG A 207 13.83 -4.25 7.93
N VAL A 208 12.98 -3.23 8.08
CA VAL A 208 12.74 -2.51 9.32
C VAL A 208 11.27 -2.18 9.44
N MET A 209 10.73 -2.31 10.65
CA MET A 209 9.35 -1.89 10.95
C MET A 209 9.31 -0.41 11.30
N LEU A 210 8.30 0.31 10.82
CA LEU A 210 8.14 1.75 10.93
C LEU A 210 6.72 2.11 11.33
N LYS A 211 6.56 2.92 12.39
CA LYS A 211 5.27 3.59 12.68
C LYS A 211 5.18 4.95 12.05
N SER A 212 6.27 5.71 12.15
CA SER A 212 6.35 7.05 11.58
C SER A 212 7.79 7.38 11.24
N GLY A 213 8.00 8.20 10.21
CA GLY A 213 9.32 8.59 9.80
C GLY A 213 9.33 9.64 8.72
N GLU A 214 10.52 9.92 8.22
CA GLU A 214 10.71 10.89 7.17
C GLU A 214 11.69 10.35 6.12
N ILE A 215 11.31 10.47 4.86
CA ILE A 215 12.19 10.18 3.73
C ILE A 215 12.88 11.49 3.36
N VAL A 216 14.20 11.49 3.29
CA VAL A 216 15.01 12.69 2.99
C VAL A 216 16.00 12.39 1.89
N ALA A 217 16.03 13.24 0.89
CA ALA A 217 16.98 13.18 -0.21
C ALA A 217 17.68 14.53 -0.42
N SER A 218 18.86 14.50 -1.04
CA SER A 218 19.63 15.71 -1.40
C SER A 218 19.11 16.40 -2.67
N GLN A 219 18.30 15.69 -3.47
CA GLN A 219 17.66 16.19 -4.69
C GLN A 219 16.22 15.68 -4.73
N PRO A 220 15.33 16.32 -5.52
CA PRO A 220 13.97 15.80 -5.71
C PRO A 220 14.01 14.36 -6.20
N ILE A 221 13.24 13.50 -5.54
CA ILE A 221 13.08 12.09 -5.87
C ILE A 221 11.64 11.78 -6.20
N GLU A 222 11.47 10.83 -7.09
CA GLU A 222 10.17 10.27 -7.43
C GLU A 222 9.78 9.20 -6.43
N ALA A 223 8.59 9.35 -5.84
CA ALA A 223 7.95 8.34 -5.01
C ALA A 223 6.69 7.85 -5.70
N LYS A 224 6.63 6.57 -6.01
CA LYS A 224 5.43 5.92 -6.53
C LYS A 224 4.59 5.42 -5.36
N VAL A 225 3.46 6.06 -5.14
CA VAL A 225 2.51 5.78 -4.04
C VAL A 225 1.34 5.00 -4.61
N ASP A 226 1.28 3.69 -4.38
CA ASP A 226 0.42 2.76 -5.14
C ASP A 226 0.65 2.96 -6.66
N ASN A 227 -0.29 3.57 -7.39
CA ASN A 227 -0.13 3.90 -8.81
C ASN A 227 0.05 5.40 -9.09
N HIS A 228 0.18 6.23 -8.04
CA HIS A 228 0.36 7.67 -8.15
C HIS A 228 1.81 8.09 -7.96
N VAL A 229 2.27 9.07 -8.72
CA VAL A 229 3.65 9.58 -8.65
C VAL A 229 3.68 10.93 -7.94
N MET A 230 4.56 11.05 -6.94
CA MET A 230 4.84 12.28 -6.22
C MET A 230 6.33 12.60 -6.31
N ASN A 231 6.69 13.89 -6.35
CA ASN A 231 8.07 14.34 -6.42
C ASN A 231 8.36 15.33 -5.29
N SER A 232 9.36 15.04 -4.47
CA SER A 232 9.81 15.92 -3.39
C SER A 232 11.24 15.56 -2.95
N MET A 233 11.87 16.44 -2.20
CA MET A 233 13.14 16.16 -1.50
C MET A 233 12.88 15.55 -0.12
N ARG A 234 11.63 15.62 0.38
CA ARG A 234 11.26 15.20 1.71
C ARG A 234 9.81 14.74 1.72
N PHE A 235 9.55 13.59 2.33
CA PHE A 235 8.22 13.07 2.56
C PHE A 235 8.07 12.62 4.02
N LYS A 236 6.96 12.93 4.64
CA LYS A 236 6.56 12.33 5.91
C LYS A 236 5.81 11.04 5.63
N VAL A 237 6.18 9.96 6.32
CA VAL A 237 5.54 8.67 6.16
C VAL A 237 5.10 8.12 7.51
N GLY A 238 3.95 7.46 7.55
CA GLY A 238 3.44 6.85 8.77
C GLY A 238 2.30 5.89 8.52
N ILE A 239 2.00 5.08 9.54
CA ILE A 239 0.85 4.19 9.57
C ILE A 239 -0.35 4.86 10.25
N CYS A 240 -1.53 4.62 9.72
CA CYS A 240 -2.81 4.97 10.34
C CYS A 240 -3.54 3.66 10.66
N PRO A 241 -3.46 3.19 11.94
CA PRO A 241 -4.03 1.91 12.32
C PRO A 241 -5.56 1.89 12.24
N HIS A 242 -6.12 0.75 11.83
CA HIS A 242 -7.56 0.47 11.78
C HIS A 242 -8.39 1.54 11.05
N LYS A 243 -7.83 2.11 9.98
CA LYS A 243 -8.38 3.29 9.33
C LYS A 243 -9.37 2.97 8.21
N LEU A 244 -9.32 1.76 7.63
CA LEU A 244 -10.15 1.40 6.48
C LEU A 244 -10.89 0.08 6.71
N LYS A 245 -12.21 0.08 6.44
CA LYS A 245 -13.04 -1.15 6.42
C LYS A 245 -13.13 -1.67 5.00
N LEU A 246 -12.74 -2.93 4.77
CA LEU A 246 -12.75 -3.59 3.46
C LEU A 246 -13.62 -4.84 3.48
N ILE A 247 -14.42 -5.06 2.42
CA ILE A 247 -15.04 -6.36 2.17
C ILE A 247 -14.01 -7.26 1.49
N THR A 248 -13.79 -8.44 2.08
CA THR A 248 -12.74 -9.38 1.65
C THR A 248 -13.30 -10.77 1.40
N GLY A 249 -12.59 -11.53 0.57
CA GLY A 249 -12.87 -12.95 0.37
C GLY A 249 -12.32 -13.82 1.51
N ARG A 250 -12.77 -15.08 1.54
CA ARG A 250 -12.31 -16.06 2.54
C ARG A 250 -10.82 -16.38 2.41
N ARG A 251 -10.26 -16.30 1.20
CA ARG A 251 -8.84 -16.60 0.90
C ARG A 251 -7.95 -15.35 0.91
N ARG A 252 -8.30 -14.36 1.73
CA ARG A 252 -7.52 -13.13 1.87
C ARG A 252 -6.15 -13.39 2.49
N ARG A 253 -5.18 -12.54 2.15
CA ARG A 253 -3.77 -12.61 2.58
C ARG A 253 -3.36 -11.26 3.19
N LEU A 254 -4.01 -10.87 4.26
CA LEU A 254 -3.76 -9.57 4.92
C LEU A 254 -2.57 -9.61 5.87
N ALA A 255 -2.13 -10.82 6.23
CA ALA A 255 -0.96 -11.06 7.07
C ALA A 255 -0.07 -12.14 6.43
N PRO A 256 1.23 -12.19 6.77
CA PRO A 256 2.11 -13.28 6.36
C PRO A 256 1.55 -14.62 6.78
N ALA A 257 1.66 -15.65 5.91
CA ALA A 257 1.23 -17.00 6.25
C ALA A 257 2.13 -17.55 7.37
N GLY A 258 1.61 -17.51 8.61
CA GLY A 258 2.02 -18.31 9.75
C GLY A 258 3.51 -18.44 10.04
N GLU A 259 4.20 -17.36 10.39
CA GLU A 259 5.26 -17.41 11.39
C GLU A 259 4.95 -16.28 12.37
N GLY A 260 4.72 -16.63 13.63
CA GLY A 260 4.60 -15.64 14.69
C GLY A 260 5.80 -14.71 14.62
N LEU A 261 5.54 -13.41 14.71
CA LEU A 261 6.57 -12.37 14.76
C LEU A 261 7.77 -12.89 15.56
N PRO A 262 8.99 -12.85 15.00
CA PRO A 262 10.15 -13.00 15.86
C PRO A 262 10.03 -11.86 16.89
N SER A 263 9.85 -12.25 18.17
CA SER A 263 9.97 -11.31 19.28
C SER A 263 11.18 -10.45 19.00
N ALA A 264 11.07 -9.13 19.23
CA ALA A 264 12.15 -8.17 19.04
C ALA A 264 13.38 -8.60 19.86
N GLU A 265 14.10 -9.58 19.37
CA GLU A 265 15.43 -9.93 19.84
C GLU A 265 16.39 -8.87 19.33
N LYS A 266 17.12 -8.31 20.28
CA LYS A 266 18.28 -7.44 19.99
C LYS A 266 19.08 -8.02 18.84
N PRO A 267 19.52 -7.21 17.87
CA PRO A 267 20.26 -7.70 16.71
C PRO A 267 21.49 -8.46 17.21
N ALA A 268 21.49 -9.77 16.97
CA ALA A 268 22.68 -10.60 17.13
C ALA A 268 23.71 -10.12 16.10
N ASN A 269 24.97 -10.00 16.53
CA ASN A 269 26.12 -9.58 15.75
C ASN A 269 26.15 -10.20 14.35
N LEU A 270 25.69 -9.45 13.35
CA LEU A 270 25.92 -9.74 11.95
C LEU A 270 27.25 -9.12 11.51
N PRO A 271 28.02 -9.78 10.64
CA PRO A 271 29.28 -9.21 10.14
C PRO A 271 29.00 -7.93 9.35
N PHE A 272 29.74 -6.92 9.68
CA PHE A 272 29.66 -5.54 9.22
C PHE A 272 29.41 -5.41 7.71
N THR A 273 28.19 -5.08 7.33
CA THR A 273 27.92 -4.22 6.16
C THR A 273 27.68 -2.85 6.72
N THR A 274 28.48 -1.88 6.28
CA THR A 274 28.57 -0.53 6.87
C THR A 274 27.23 0.19 6.77
N VAL A 275 26.39 0.07 7.80
CA VAL A 275 25.23 0.95 8.01
C VAL A 275 25.77 2.15 8.75
N GLN A 276 25.86 3.33 8.08
CA GLN A 276 26.19 4.57 8.78
C GLN A 276 24.99 4.99 9.64
N THR A 277 25.01 4.61 10.89
CA THR A 277 24.11 5.16 11.91
C THR A 277 24.61 6.55 12.33
N GLN A 278 24.04 7.61 11.75
CA GLN A 278 24.19 8.96 12.30
C GLN A 278 23.06 9.16 13.34
N LYS A 279 23.43 9.29 14.61
CA LYS A 279 22.50 9.79 15.64
C LYS A 279 22.05 11.18 15.27
N ALA A 280 20.74 11.44 15.26
CA ALA A 280 20.19 12.77 15.14
C ALA A 280 20.73 13.66 16.28
N SER A 281 21.57 14.66 15.98
CA SER A 281 22.03 15.61 16.96
C SER A 281 20.98 16.70 17.14
N THR A 282 20.24 16.63 18.21
CA THR A 282 19.66 17.82 18.86
C THR A 282 20.83 18.64 19.42
N GLY A 283 20.90 19.89 18.99
CA GLY A 283 22.01 20.82 19.16
C GLY A 283 22.71 20.85 20.52
N GLY A 284 24.03 21.03 20.42
CA GLY A 284 24.86 21.48 21.53
C GLY A 284 26.09 20.63 21.78
N GLY A 285 27.24 20.98 21.16
CA GLY A 285 28.54 20.98 21.83
C GLY A 285 29.45 19.74 21.72
N ILE A 286 30.60 19.99 21.12
CA ILE A 286 31.94 19.42 21.36
C ILE A 286 32.26 18.07 20.66
N GLY A 287 33.10 18.19 19.64
CA GLY A 287 33.71 17.08 18.93
C GLY A 287 34.75 16.31 19.75
N ILE A 288 34.80 15.01 19.46
CA ILE A 288 36.01 14.20 19.64
C ILE A 288 36.14 13.32 18.38
N ARG A 289 37.19 13.65 17.59
CA ARG A 289 37.70 12.73 16.57
C ARG A 289 38.54 11.67 17.28
N THR A 290 38.23 10.42 17.12
CA THR A 290 39.17 9.31 17.34
C THR A 290 39.28 8.50 16.06
N SER A 291 40.42 8.67 15.40
CA SER A 291 40.89 7.75 14.36
C SER A 291 41.51 6.54 15.08
N LEU A 292 41.06 5.35 14.72
CA LEU A 292 41.82 4.14 14.99
C LEU A 292 42.07 3.43 13.67
N ARG A 293 43.34 3.42 13.29
CA ARG A 293 43.98 2.52 12.33
C ARG A 293 44.20 1.17 13.06
N GLY A 294 44.00 0.11 12.35
CA GLY A 294 44.36 -1.24 12.75
C GLY A 294 43.75 -2.20 11.77
#